data_99bfd5e58c771abb94d479ed6886af96
#
_entry.id   99bfd5e58c771abb94d479ed6886af96
#
_cell.length_a   1.000
_cell.length_b   1.000
_cell.length_c   1.000
_cell.angle_alpha   90.00
_cell.angle_beta   90.00
_cell.angle_gamma   90.00
#
_symmetry.space_group_name_H-M   'P 1'
#
loop_
_entity.id
_entity.type
_entity.pdbx_description
1 polymer ?
#
loop_
_entity_poly.entity_id
_entity_poly.type
_entity_poly.pdbx_seq_one_letter_code
_entity_poly.pdbx_strand_id
1 'polypeptide(L)'
;MNEAKAKKLTLVLHNTIINMYKIERRKTRTVKIGKIKIGSGHPVAVQSMVKVRAQNVAKSVEEIRKLEIAGCDIVRIAVEDEKDARALKDIKKRINIPLVADIHFDHRLALLAAEAGVDKIRLNPGNIYRVHEVRAVIAAAKNARIPIRIGANSGSLRIRSRDAAGALVASVVDYLKIFKKARFKDIVISLKGSDITDTITAYEKMASLCGYPLHVGMTATGLPLDGIVKSSVGIGILLFRGIGDTIRISLLDEPRQEVAVAKFLLNSLGLRNFGPELICCPACGRCEVDLLKKAQRFQEWLDKLPGAQSSKLKNLRIALMGCVVNGPGEAREADLGIAFSRHKGVLFKKGRICGTVSL
;
A
#
# COMPACT_ATOMS: atom_id res chain seq x y z
N MET A 1 16.12 43.29 15.86
CA MET A 1 15.06 42.27 16.10
C MET A 1 15.55 41.39 17.23
N ASN A 2 14.80 41.26 18.33
CA ASN A 2 15.24 40.54 19.54
C ASN A 2 15.32 39.02 19.20
N GLU A 3 16.35 38.34 19.69
CA GLU A 3 16.64 36.91 19.43
C GLU A 3 15.44 35.98 19.74
N ALA A 4 14.66 36.30 20.72
CA ALA A 4 13.40 35.61 21.07
C ALA A 4 12.32 35.76 19.94
N LYS A 5 12.25 36.93 19.31
CA LYS A 5 11.33 37.22 18.21
C LYS A 5 11.76 36.47 16.92
N ALA A 6 13.08 36.40 16.68
CA ALA A 6 13.64 35.62 15.57
C ALA A 6 13.40 34.10 15.75
N LYS A 7 13.63 33.56 16.97
CA LYS A 7 13.34 32.14 17.27
C LYS A 7 11.85 31.82 17.13
N LYS A 8 10.96 32.72 17.58
CA LYS A 8 9.50 32.52 17.45
C LYS A 8 9.05 32.58 16.00
N LEU A 9 9.63 33.49 15.20
CA LEU A 9 9.34 33.59 13.76
C LEU A 9 9.84 32.34 13.00
N THR A 10 11.05 31.87 13.32
CA THR A 10 11.61 30.64 12.74
C THR A 10 10.76 29.43 13.09
N LEU A 11 10.27 29.33 14.33
CA LEU A 11 9.40 28.24 14.76
C LEU A 11 8.02 28.29 14.08
N VAL A 12 7.45 29.48 13.91
CA VAL A 12 6.19 29.69 13.18
C VAL A 12 6.35 29.35 11.69
N LEU A 13 7.42 29.84 11.05
CA LEU A 13 7.73 29.52 9.67
C LEU A 13 8.00 28.02 9.49
N HIS A 14 8.76 27.40 10.38
CA HIS A 14 9.03 25.97 10.34
C HIS A 14 7.75 25.14 10.49
N ASN A 15 6.89 25.48 11.43
CA ASN A 15 5.59 24.81 11.60
C ASN A 15 4.63 25.08 10.45
N THR A 16 4.66 26.28 9.84
CA THR A 16 3.84 26.63 8.69
C THR A 16 4.32 25.87 7.44
N ILE A 17 5.64 25.79 7.21
CA ILE A 17 6.22 25.04 6.10
C ILE A 17 5.97 23.54 6.25
N ILE A 18 6.12 22.96 7.46
CA ILE A 18 5.81 21.54 7.70
C ILE A 18 4.32 21.25 7.47
N ASN A 19 3.42 22.15 7.86
CA ASN A 19 1.99 21.99 7.62
C ASN A 19 1.61 22.20 6.14
N MET A 20 2.34 22.97 5.36
CA MET A 20 2.10 23.14 3.91
C MET A 20 2.29 21.84 3.11
N TYR A 21 3.08 20.89 3.60
CA TYR A 21 3.35 19.62 2.90
C TYR A 21 2.63 18.41 3.50
N LYS A 22 1.71 18.62 4.45
CA LYS A 22 0.90 17.52 5.00
C LYS A 22 -0.14 17.10 3.97
N ILE A 23 -0.03 15.86 3.50
CA ILE A 23 -1.01 15.29 2.58
C ILE A 23 -2.39 15.25 3.23
N GLU A 24 -3.32 16.06 2.72
CA GLU A 24 -4.72 16.00 3.13
C GLU A 24 -5.42 14.87 2.37
N ARG A 25 -5.80 13.83 3.09
CA ARG A 25 -6.53 12.72 2.50
C ARG A 25 -8.01 13.07 2.30
N ARG A 26 -8.52 12.71 1.14
CA ARG A 26 -9.93 12.86 0.77
C ARG A 26 -10.84 12.23 1.84
N LYS A 27 -11.91 12.91 2.22
CA LYS A 27 -12.93 12.36 3.13
C LYS A 27 -13.71 11.25 2.43
N THR A 28 -13.68 10.04 2.97
CA THR A 28 -14.38 8.87 2.42
C THR A 28 -15.18 8.17 3.50
N ARG A 29 -16.11 7.30 3.10
CA ARG A 29 -16.82 6.42 4.04
C ARG A 29 -15.86 5.46 4.70
N THR A 30 -16.09 5.16 5.97
CA THR A 30 -15.40 4.05 6.63
C THR A 30 -16.03 2.73 6.19
N VAL A 31 -15.19 1.79 5.74
CA VAL A 31 -15.59 0.43 5.39
C VAL A 31 -14.77 -0.55 6.24
N LYS A 32 -15.45 -1.54 6.83
CA LYS A 32 -14.81 -2.59 7.64
C LYS A 32 -14.50 -3.81 6.76
N ILE A 33 -13.26 -4.32 6.85
CA ILE A 33 -12.80 -5.53 6.16
C ILE A 33 -12.21 -6.46 7.23
N GLY A 34 -12.95 -7.45 7.66
CA GLY A 34 -12.57 -8.24 8.83
C GLY A 34 -12.33 -7.35 10.06
N LYS A 35 -11.13 -7.40 10.61
CA LYS A 35 -10.72 -6.57 11.76
C LYS A 35 -10.21 -5.16 11.37
N ILE A 36 -10.01 -4.88 10.08
CA ILE A 36 -9.43 -3.63 9.59
C ILE A 36 -10.53 -2.68 9.15
N LYS A 37 -10.36 -1.40 9.45
CA LYS A 37 -11.17 -0.31 8.92
C LYS A 37 -10.34 0.50 7.93
N ILE A 38 -10.94 0.86 6.81
CA ILE A 38 -10.35 1.70 5.76
C ILE A 38 -11.24 2.91 5.50
N GLY A 39 -10.71 3.92 4.85
CA GLY A 39 -11.42 5.18 4.57
C GLY A 39 -10.92 6.32 5.44
N SER A 40 -11.71 7.40 5.53
CA SER A 40 -11.33 8.61 6.29
C SER A 40 -10.93 8.30 7.72
N GLY A 41 -9.82 8.91 8.16
CA GLY A 41 -9.31 8.77 9.52
C GLY A 41 -8.56 7.46 9.80
N HIS A 42 -8.57 6.50 8.86
CA HIS A 42 -7.84 5.25 9.01
C HIS A 42 -6.56 5.24 8.17
N PRO A 43 -5.49 4.54 8.61
CA PRO A 43 -4.27 4.40 7.82
C PRO A 43 -4.54 3.79 6.45
N VAL A 44 -3.75 4.17 5.43
CA VAL A 44 -3.79 3.52 4.12
C VAL A 44 -3.36 2.07 4.27
N ALA A 45 -4.23 1.12 3.92
CA ALA A 45 -3.94 -0.29 4.10
C ALA A 45 -3.16 -0.87 2.91
N VAL A 46 -2.15 -1.70 3.22
CA VAL A 46 -1.36 -2.43 2.23
C VAL A 46 -2.05 -3.76 1.94
N GLN A 47 -2.39 -3.98 0.67
CA GLN A 47 -2.93 -5.25 0.20
C GLN A 47 -1.95 -5.92 -0.75
N SER A 48 -1.76 -7.25 -0.63
CA SER A 48 -1.08 -8.07 -1.63
C SER A 48 -1.98 -9.20 -2.14
N MET A 49 -1.47 -10.02 -3.04
CA MET A 49 -2.23 -11.09 -3.66
C MET A 49 -1.42 -12.38 -3.70
N VAL A 50 -2.05 -13.47 -3.25
CA VAL A 50 -1.50 -14.83 -3.34
C VAL A 50 -1.36 -15.23 -4.80
N LYS A 51 -0.24 -15.86 -5.16
CA LYS A 51 0.04 -16.37 -6.50
C LYS A 51 -0.25 -17.87 -6.63
N VAL A 52 -0.45 -18.54 -5.51
CA VAL A 52 -0.82 -19.96 -5.45
C VAL A 52 -2.35 -20.11 -5.57
N ARG A 53 -2.81 -21.16 -6.23
CA ARG A 53 -4.24 -21.49 -6.30
C ARG A 53 -4.80 -21.82 -4.92
N ALA A 54 -6.02 -21.36 -4.63
CA ALA A 54 -6.66 -21.50 -3.32
C ALA A 54 -6.85 -22.96 -2.90
N GLN A 55 -7.13 -23.87 -3.84
CA GLN A 55 -7.25 -25.31 -3.59
C GLN A 55 -5.98 -25.93 -2.98
N ASN A 56 -4.80 -25.33 -3.17
CA ASN A 56 -3.59 -25.73 -2.47
C ASN A 56 -3.51 -24.98 -1.12
N VAL A 57 -4.35 -25.37 -0.19
CA VAL A 57 -4.52 -24.72 1.12
C VAL A 57 -3.19 -24.56 1.86
N ALA A 58 -2.35 -25.60 1.89
CA ALA A 58 -1.08 -25.56 2.63
C ALA A 58 -0.13 -24.47 2.10
N LYS A 59 0.11 -24.44 0.79
CA LYS A 59 0.97 -23.46 0.15
C LYS A 59 0.37 -22.06 0.21
N SER A 60 -0.96 -21.92 0.06
CA SER A 60 -1.65 -20.63 0.18
C SER A 60 -1.50 -20.04 1.59
N VAL A 61 -1.66 -20.85 2.63
CA VAL A 61 -1.47 -20.43 4.03
C VAL A 61 -0.02 -20.06 4.30
N GLU A 62 0.95 -20.83 3.78
CA GLU A 62 2.37 -20.52 3.93
C GLU A 62 2.70 -19.15 3.29
N GLU A 63 2.24 -18.91 2.06
CA GLU A 63 2.47 -17.63 1.36
C GLU A 63 1.80 -16.46 2.11
N ILE A 64 0.57 -16.64 2.60
CA ILE A 64 -0.14 -15.62 3.36
C ILE A 64 0.61 -15.30 4.68
N ARG A 65 1.13 -16.29 5.39
CA ARG A 65 1.92 -16.06 6.60
C ARG A 65 3.21 -15.29 6.32
N LYS A 66 3.87 -15.55 5.20
CA LYS A 66 5.01 -14.73 4.75
C LYS A 66 4.61 -13.27 4.51
N LEU A 67 3.41 -13.04 3.95
CA LEU A 67 2.85 -11.70 3.76
C LEU A 67 2.47 -11.04 5.09
N GLU A 68 1.90 -11.78 6.05
CA GLU A 68 1.61 -11.29 7.40
C GLU A 68 2.89 -10.79 8.09
N ILE A 69 3.96 -11.59 8.06
CA ILE A 69 5.27 -11.23 8.63
C ILE A 69 5.84 -9.98 7.95
N ALA A 70 5.68 -9.85 6.62
CA ALA A 70 6.11 -8.68 5.88
C ALA A 70 5.31 -7.40 6.21
N GLY A 71 4.19 -7.53 6.94
CA GLY A 71 3.34 -6.41 7.34
C GLY A 71 2.22 -6.08 6.35
N CYS A 72 1.77 -7.06 5.57
CA CYS A 72 0.57 -6.94 4.74
C CYS A 72 -0.66 -6.82 5.63
N ASP A 73 -1.53 -5.85 5.34
CA ASP A 73 -2.75 -5.65 6.12
C ASP A 73 -3.93 -6.50 5.63
N ILE A 74 -4.00 -6.77 4.33
CA ILE A 74 -5.11 -7.47 3.67
C ILE A 74 -4.55 -8.36 2.57
N VAL A 75 -5.00 -9.60 2.48
CA VAL A 75 -4.59 -10.49 1.39
C VAL A 75 -5.75 -10.78 0.44
N ARG A 76 -5.46 -10.88 -0.86
CA ARG A 76 -6.40 -11.28 -1.90
C ARG A 76 -5.96 -12.60 -2.52
N ILE A 77 -6.91 -13.46 -2.82
CA ILE A 77 -6.71 -14.73 -3.51
C ILE A 77 -7.69 -14.86 -4.67
N ALA A 78 -7.25 -15.37 -5.81
CA ALA A 78 -8.10 -15.67 -6.95
C ALA A 78 -8.98 -16.90 -6.65
N VAL A 79 -10.21 -16.88 -7.15
CA VAL A 79 -11.16 -17.98 -7.06
C VAL A 79 -11.64 -18.28 -8.48
N GLU A 80 -11.16 -19.38 -9.04
CA GLU A 80 -11.43 -19.74 -10.42
C GLU A 80 -12.54 -20.77 -10.57
N ASP A 81 -12.69 -21.65 -9.57
CA ASP A 81 -13.67 -22.73 -9.55
C ASP A 81 -14.21 -23.00 -8.13
N GLU A 82 -15.14 -23.97 -8.02
CA GLU A 82 -15.74 -24.34 -6.72
C GLU A 82 -14.73 -24.94 -5.74
N LYS A 83 -13.68 -25.61 -6.21
CA LYS A 83 -12.64 -26.17 -5.34
C LYS A 83 -11.88 -25.04 -4.64
N ASP A 84 -11.53 -23.97 -5.38
CA ASP A 84 -10.94 -22.80 -4.82
C ASP A 84 -11.88 -22.12 -3.82
N ALA A 85 -13.16 -21.95 -4.15
CA ALA A 85 -14.15 -21.33 -3.28
C ALA A 85 -14.31 -22.09 -1.94
N ARG A 86 -14.41 -23.40 -1.99
CA ARG A 86 -14.52 -24.28 -0.81
C ARG A 86 -13.25 -24.23 0.07
N ALA A 87 -12.06 -24.18 -0.55
CA ALA A 87 -10.78 -24.10 0.14
C ALA A 87 -10.63 -22.82 1.00
N LEU A 88 -11.33 -21.73 0.66
CA LEU A 88 -11.26 -20.47 1.39
C LEU A 88 -11.58 -20.63 2.88
N LYS A 89 -12.51 -21.52 3.23
CA LYS A 89 -12.90 -21.78 4.62
C LYS A 89 -11.71 -22.30 5.45
N ASP A 90 -10.92 -23.20 4.89
CA ASP A 90 -9.77 -23.78 5.57
C ASP A 90 -8.56 -22.84 5.58
N ILE A 91 -8.38 -22.05 4.53
CA ILE A 91 -7.39 -20.98 4.52
C ILE A 91 -7.73 -19.97 5.61
N LYS A 92 -9.00 -19.49 5.66
CA LYS A 92 -9.45 -18.47 6.61
C LYS A 92 -9.21 -18.83 8.07
N LYS A 93 -9.36 -20.10 8.43
CA LYS A 93 -9.10 -20.59 9.80
C LYS A 93 -7.64 -20.53 10.23
N ARG A 94 -6.70 -20.45 9.26
CA ARG A 94 -5.25 -20.59 9.49
C ARG A 94 -4.47 -19.30 9.32
N ILE A 95 -5.15 -18.19 9.00
CA ILE A 95 -4.54 -16.88 8.77
C ILE A 95 -5.11 -15.83 9.72
N ASN A 96 -4.34 -14.75 9.96
CA ASN A 96 -4.74 -13.70 10.90
C ASN A 96 -5.17 -12.40 10.20
N ILE A 97 -4.82 -12.18 8.93
CA ILE A 97 -5.22 -11.00 8.17
C ILE A 97 -6.50 -11.22 7.37
N PRO A 98 -7.27 -10.17 7.07
CA PRO A 98 -8.47 -10.26 6.25
C PRO A 98 -8.21 -10.86 4.87
N LEU A 99 -9.11 -11.77 4.45
CA LEU A 99 -9.08 -12.47 3.19
C LEU A 99 -10.07 -11.89 2.20
N VAL A 100 -9.63 -11.58 0.99
CA VAL A 100 -10.45 -11.07 -0.12
C VAL A 100 -10.55 -12.12 -1.21
N ALA A 101 -11.76 -12.56 -1.53
CA ALA A 101 -12.01 -13.42 -2.68
C ALA A 101 -12.11 -12.57 -3.97
N ASP A 102 -11.29 -12.91 -4.97
CA ASP A 102 -11.28 -12.26 -6.27
C ASP A 102 -12.06 -13.10 -7.28
N ILE A 103 -13.30 -12.70 -7.53
CA ILE A 103 -14.23 -13.44 -8.39
C ILE A 103 -14.20 -12.85 -9.79
N HIS A 104 -13.94 -13.70 -10.79
CA HIS A 104 -13.76 -13.26 -12.16
C HIS A 104 -15.02 -13.37 -13.01
N PHE A 105 -15.59 -14.55 -13.21
CA PHE A 105 -16.65 -14.77 -14.21
C PHE A 105 -17.95 -15.32 -13.64
N ASP A 106 -17.89 -16.22 -12.66
CA ASP A 106 -19.07 -16.89 -12.12
C ASP A 106 -19.48 -16.29 -10.77
N HIS A 107 -20.66 -15.66 -10.74
CA HIS A 107 -21.21 -15.06 -9.53
C HIS A 107 -21.48 -16.08 -8.41
N ARG A 108 -21.72 -17.36 -8.75
CA ARG A 108 -21.97 -18.44 -7.78
C ARG A 108 -20.75 -18.65 -6.86
N LEU A 109 -19.53 -18.46 -7.43
CA LEU A 109 -18.29 -18.53 -6.63
C LEU A 109 -18.23 -17.43 -5.57
N ALA A 110 -18.85 -16.26 -5.84
CA ALA A 110 -18.95 -15.19 -4.85
C ALA A 110 -19.87 -15.57 -3.69
N LEU A 111 -20.95 -16.32 -3.96
CA LEU A 111 -21.84 -16.82 -2.92
C LEU A 111 -21.12 -17.84 -2.02
N LEU A 112 -20.44 -18.82 -2.64
CA LEU A 112 -19.63 -19.80 -1.92
C LEU A 112 -18.51 -19.16 -1.11
N ALA A 113 -17.86 -18.13 -1.65
CA ALA A 113 -16.83 -17.37 -0.92
C ALA A 113 -17.39 -16.64 0.29
N ALA A 114 -18.60 -16.05 0.19
CA ALA A 114 -19.28 -15.42 1.31
C ALA A 114 -19.61 -16.45 2.42
N GLU A 115 -20.11 -17.61 2.05
CA GLU A 115 -20.39 -18.74 2.96
C GLU A 115 -19.11 -19.28 3.62
N ALA A 116 -17.98 -19.30 2.88
CA ALA A 116 -16.68 -19.70 3.40
C ALA A 116 -16.10 -18.71 4.44
N GLY A 117 -16.72 -17.53 4.62
CA GLY A 117 -16.35 -16.55 5.64
C GLY A 117 -15.21 -15.63 5.24
N VAL A 118 -15.07 -15.29 3.95
CA VAL A 118 -14.14 -14.23 3.50
C VAL A 118 -14.54 -12.86 4.04
N ASP A 119 -13.58 -11.94 4.12
CA ASP A 119 -13.84 -10.62 4.70
C ASP A 119 -14.22 -9.56 3.64
N LYS A 120 -14.06 -9.86 2.36
CA LYS A 120 -14.45 -8.99 1.25
C LYS A 120 -14.52 -9.80 -0.06
N ILE A 121 -15.43 -9.41 -0.94
CA ILE A 121 -15.50 -9.93 -2.30
C ILE A 121 -15.05 -8.85 -3.29
N ARG A 122 -14.29 -9.22 -4.33
CA ARG A 122 -14.02 -8.36 -5.46
C ARG A 122 -14.79 -8.85 -6.69
N LEU A 123 -15.54 -7.93 -7.30
CA LEU A 123 -16.23 -8.14 -8.56
C LEU A 123 -15.65 -7.24 -9.67
N ASN A 124 -15.66 -7.75 -10.89
CA ASN A 124 -15.30 -7.00 -12.08
C ASN A 124 -16.58 -6.68 -12.90
N PRO A 125 -16.94 -5.39 -13.08
CA PRO A 125 -18.11 -5.00 -13.86
C PRO A 125 -18.08 -5.47 -15.32
N GLY A 126 -16.89 -5.69 -15.87
CA GLY A 126 -16.73 -6.22 -17.24
C GLY A 126 -17.12 -7.68 -17.36
N ASN A 127 -17.00 -8.46 -16.29
CA ASN A 127 -17.19 -9.91 -16.30
C ASN A 127 -18.52 -10.35 -15.71
N ILE A 128 -18.88 -9.86 -14.52
CA ILE A 128 -20.17 -10.11 -13.86
C ILE A 128 -21.01 -8.83 -13.97
N TYR A 129 -21.93 -8.78 -14.88
CA TYR A 129 -22.68 -7.54 -15.20
C TYR A 129 -24.19 -7.72 -15.26
N ARG A 130 -24.69 -8.96 -15.31
CA ARG A 130 -26.13 -9.21 -15.33
C ARG A 130 -26.74 -8.81 -13.98
N VAL A 131 -27.80 -8.01 -14.02
CA VAL A 131 -28.37 -7.39 -12.82
C VAL A 131 -28.78 -8.42 -11.76
N HIS A 132 -29.33 -9.57 -12.17
CA HIS A 132 -29.74 -10.63 -11.24
C HIS A 132 -28.54 -11.29 -10.56
N GLU A 133 -27.44 -11.53 -11.28
CA GLU A 133 -26.19 -12.07 -10.74
C GLU A 133 -25.57 -11.14 -9.69
N VAL A 134 -25.48 -9.85 -10.04
CA VAL A 134 -24.96 -8.81 -9.13
C VAL A 134 -25.82 -8.68 -7.87
N ARG A 135 -27.16 -8.74 -8.03
CA ARG A 135 -28.08 -8.70 -6.88
C ARG A 135 -27.92 -9.93 -5.97
N ALA A 136 -27.71 -11.11 -6.53
CA ALA A 136 -27.47 -12.31 -5.76
C ALA A 136 -26.17 -12.17 -4.89
N VAL A 137 -25.09 -11.66 -5.49
CA VAL A 137 -23.84 -11.40 -4.74
C VAL A 137 -24.03 -10.32 -3.68
N ILE A 138 -24.78 -9.25 -3.97
CA ILE A 138 -25.08 -8.22 -2.98
C ILE A 138 -25.89 -8.81 -1.80
N ALA A 139 -26.86 -9.68 -2.07
CA ALA A 139 -27.64 -10.35 -1.01
C ALA A 139 -26.73 -11.22 -0.13
N ALA A 140 -25.87 -12.05 -0.72
CA ALA A 140 -24.90 -12.87 0.00
C ALA A 140 -23.95 -12.01 0.86
N ALA A 141 -23.42 -10.93 0.31
CA ALA A 141 -22.53 -10.01 1.02
C ALA A 141 -23.24 -9.30 2.19
N LYS A 142 -24.52 -8.92 2.03
CA LYS A 142 -25.34 -8.38 3.13
C LYS A 142 -25.52 -9.39 4.26
N ASN A 143 -25.88 -10.61 3.93
CA ASN A 143 -26.08 -11.69 4.91
C ASN A 143 -24.77 -11.99 5.68
N ALA A 144 -23.64 -12.04 4.96
CA ALA A 144 -22.31 -12.22 5.54
C ALA A 144 -21.75 -10.96 6.21
N ARG A 145 -22.38 -9.78 6.04
CA ARG A 145 -21.91 -8.47 6.55
C ARG A 145 -20.51 -8.10 6.06
N ILE A 146 -20.21 -8.39 4.81
CA ILE A 146 -18.91 -8.12 4.19
C ILE A 146 -19.03 -7.08 3.06
N PRO A 147 -18.00 -6.23 2.85
CA PRO A 147 -17.99 -5.26 1.77
C PRO A 147 -17.70 -5.91 0.42
N ILE A 148 -18.09 -5.19 -0.64
CA ILE A 148 -17.77 -5.57 -2.02
C ILE A 148 -16.84 -4.52 -2.63
N ARG A 149 -15.74 -4.97 -3.29
CA ARG A 149 -14.94 -4.11 -4.14
C ARG A 149 -15.39 -4.23 -5.59
N ILE A 150 -15.80 -3.10 -6.16
CA ILE A 150 -16.06 -2.93 -7.59
C ILE A 150 -14.72 -2.59 -8.24
N GLY A 151 -14.18 -3.51 -9.05
CA GLY A 151 -12.85 -3.36 -9.64
C GLY A 151 -12.88 -3.41 -11.16
N ALA A 152 -12.92 -2.25 -11.81
CA ALA A 152 -12.84 -2.13 -13.26
C ALA A 152 -11.37 -2.13 -13.73
N ASN A 153 -11.12 -2.83 -14.84
CA ASN A 153 -9.83 -2.84 -15.54
C ASN A 153 -10.08 -2.49 -17.01
N SER A 154 -9.18 -1.72 -17.62
CA SER A 154 -9.29 -1.36 -19.05
C SER A 154 -9.35 -2.59 -19.97
N GLY A 155 -8.60 -3.64 -19.66
CA GLY A 155 -8.60 -4.89 -20.46
C GLY A 155 -9.90 -5.69 -20.41
N SER A 156 -10.83 -5.39 -19.50
CA SER A 156 -12.13 -6.05 -19.37
C SER A 156 -13.33 -5.12 -19.58
N LEU A 157 -13.11 -3.92 -20.11
CA LEU A 157 -14.19 -3.00 -20.46
C LEU A 157 -15.02 -3.58 -21.62
N ARG A 158 -16.34 -3.55 -21.48
CA ARG A 158 -17.28 -4.04 -22.50
C ARG A 158 -17.37 -3.11 -23.71
N ILE A 159 -17.09 -1.82 -23.51
CA ILE A 159 -17.11 -0.79 -24.55
C ILE A 159 -15.69 -0.25 -24.65
N ARG A 160 -15.10 -0.35 -25.85
CA ARG A 160 -13.83 0.32 -26.16
C ARG A 160 -14.12 1.79 -26.44
N SER A 161 -13.31 2.68 -25.83
CA SER A 161 -13.40 4.12 -26.01
C SER A 161 -12.01 4.70 -26.17
N ARG A 162 -11.90 5.81 -26.93
CA ARG A 162 -10.67 6.60 -26.99
C ARG A 162 -10.39 7.29 -25.64
N ASP A 163 -11.43 7.65 -24.88
CA ASP A 163 -11.31 8.07 -23.47
C ASP A 163 -11.39 6.83 -22.56
N ALA A 164 -10.25 6.16 -22.37
CA ALA A 164 -10.15 4.97 -21.53
C ALA A 164 -10.46 5.29 -20.06
N ALA A 165 -10.04 6.44 -19.56
CA ALA A 165 -10.33 6.90 -18.21
C ALA A 165 -11.84 7.13 -18.00
N GLY A 166 -12.49 7.82 -18.92
CA GLY A 166 -13.94 8.02 -18.88
C GLY A 166 -14.73 6.72 -18.97
N ALA A 167 -14.32 5.78 -19.81
CA ALA A 167 -14.97 4.47 -19.93
C ALA A 167 -14.85 3.64 -18.64
N LEU A 168 -13.70 3.66 -17.97
CA LEU A 168 -13.51 3.04 -16.66
C LEU A 168 -14.48 3.62 -15.63
N VAL A 169 -14.57 4.95 -15.55
CA VAL A 169 -15.47 5.64 -14.63
C VAL A 169 -16.94 5.32 -14.93
N ALA A 170 -17.36 5.41 -16.19
CA ALA A 170 -18.72 5.11 -16.61
C ALA A 170 -19.12 3.67 -16.24
N SER A 171 -18.25 2.69 -16.49
CA SER A 171 -18.49 1.29 -16.12
C SER A 171 -18.76 1.12 -14.62
N VAL A 172 -18.01 1.80 -13.76
CA VAL A 172 -18.22 1.76 -12.30
C VAL A 172 -19.49 2.51 -11.90
N VAL A 173 -19.76 3.68 -12.48
CA VAL A 173 -20.94 4.48 -12.16
C VAL A 173 -22.21 3.70 -12.51
N ASP A 174 -22.27 3.05 -13.66
CA ASP A 174 -23.42 2.21 -14.03
C ASP A 174 -23.59 1.03 -13.07
N TYR A 175 -22.51 0.41 -12.69
CA TYR A 175 -22.55 -0.69 -11.72
C TYR A 175 -23.03 -0.22 -10.34
N LEU A 176 -22.63 0.97 -9.89
CA LEU A 176 -23.09 1.60 -8.64
C LEU A 176 -24.59 1.85 -8.61
N LYS A 177 -25.28 2.04 -9.76
CA LYS A 177 -26.73 2.18 -9.83
C LYS A 177 -27.44 0.92 -9.29
N ILE A 178 -26.90 -0.28 -9.54
CA ILE A 178 -27.42 -1.55 -9.04
C ILE A 178 -27.28 -1.62 -7.51
N PHE A 179 -26.10 -1.24 -6.98
CA PHE A 179 -25.82 -1.20 -5.55
C PHE A 179 -26.70 -0.18 -4.81
N LYS A 180 -26.92 0.99 -5.41
CA LYS A 180 -27.82 2.03 -4.87
C LYS A 180 -29.26 1.51 -4.76
N LYS A 181 -29.79 0.88 -5.83
CA LYS A 181 -31.14 0.25 -5.81
C LYS A 181 -31.23 -0.85 -4.73
N ALA A 182 -30.17 -1.61 -4.52
CA ALA A 182 -30.10 -2.61 -3.47
C ALA A 182 -29.82 -2.02 -2.06
N ARG A 183 -29.66 -0.71 -1.89
CA ARG A 183 -29.31 -0.03 -0.63
C ARG A 183 -28.04 -0.63 0.03
N PHE A 184 -27.06 -1.03 -0.78
CA PHE A 184 -25.76 -1.54 -0.30
C PHE A 184 -24.72 -0.43 -0.29
N LYS A 185 -24.05 -0.21 0.86
CA LYS A 185 -23.18 0.96 1.08
C LYS A 185 -21.72 0.59 1.39
N ASP A 186 -21.44 -0.66 1.72
CA ASP A 186 -20.08 -1.13 2.08
C ASP A 186 -19.28 -1.45 0.81
N ILE A 187 -18.92 -0.40 0.09
CA ILE A 187 -18.32 -0.47 -1.24
C ILE A 187 -16.90 0.09 -1.20
N VAL A 188 -15.99 -0.58 -1.89
CA VAL A 188 -14.66 -0.11 -2.24
C VAL A 188 -14.59 -0.05 -3.77
N ILE A 189 -13.89 0.93 -4.35
CA ILE A 189 -13.77 1.07 -5.80
C ILE A 189 -12.32 0.98 -6.22
N SER A 190 -12.05 0.34 -7.35
CA SER A 190 -10.76 0.40 -8.03
C SER A 190 -10.92 0.51 -9.54
N LEU A 191 -10.08 1.36 -10.16
CA LEU A 191 -10.07 1.64 -11.59
C LEU A 191 -8.63 1.51 -12.08
N LYS A 192 -8.36 0.53 -12.94
CA LYS A 192 -7.01 0.28 -13.43
C LYS A 192 -6.98 0.46 -14.94
N GLY A 193 -6.33 1.52 -15.38
CA GLY A 193 -6.03 1.79 -16.78
C GLY A 193 -4.86 0.98 -17.32
N SER A 194 -4.64 1.05 -18.62
CA SER A 194 -3.49 0.43 -19.30
C SER A 194 -2.19 1.17 -19.03
N ASP A 195 -2.28 2.48 -18.81
CA ASP A 195 -1.17 3.34 -18.47
C ASP A 195 -1.40 4.12 -17.18
N ILE A 196 -0.38 4.87 -16.77
CA ILE A 196 -0.38 5.65 -15.54
C ILE A 196 -1.33 6.83 -15.64
N THR A 197 -1.34 7.54 -16.78
CA THR A 197 -2.11 8.77 -16.96
C THR A 197 -3.60 8.49 -16.99
N ASP A 198 -4.04 7.47 -17.72
CA ASP A 198 -5.43 7.01 -17.73
C ASP A 198 -5.88 6.56 -16.33
N THR A 199 -5.00 5.85 -15.62
CA THR A 199 -5.29 5.39 -14.26
C THR A 199 -5.47 6.58 -13.31
N ILE A 200 -4.55 7.54 -13.31
CA ILE A 200 -4.63 8.75 -12.47
C ILE A 200 -5.91 9.53 -12.79
N THR A 201 -6.15 9.79 -14.07
CA THR A 201 -7.34 10.53 -14.53
C THR A 201 -8.65 9.85 -14.11
N ALA A 202 -8.72 8.51 -14.24
CA ALA A 202 -9.90 7.74 -13.82
C ALA A 202 -10.14 7.85 -12.31
N TYR A 203 -9.09 7.75 -11.49
CA TYR A 203 -9.23 7.90 -10.04
C TYR A 203 -9.60 9.30 -9.62
N GLU A 204 -9.07 10.34 -10.25
CA GLU A 204 -9.44 11.75 -9.98
C GLU A 204 -10.90 12.03 -10.31
N LYS A 205 -11.34 11.62 -11.51
CA LYS A 205 -12.76 11.71 -11.91
C LYS A 205 -13.64 10.96 -10.90
N MET A 206 -13.30 9.73 -10.51
CA MET A 206 -14.08 8.95 -9.53
C MET A 206 -14.06 9.57 -8.14
N ALA A 207 -12.94 10.13 -7.71
CA ALA A 207 -12.79 10.77 -6.42
C ALA A 207 -13.71 11.99 -6.25
N SER A 208 -13.99 12.72 -7.33
CA SER A 208 -14.94 13.84 -7.34
C SER A 208 -16.39 13.39 -7.35
N LEU A 209 -16.69 12.20 -7.90
CA LEU A 209 -18.07 11.71 -8.08
C LEU A 209 -18.65 10.98 -6.87
N CYS A 210 -17.82 10.44 -5.97
CA CYS A 210 -18.33 9.62 -4.87
C CYS A 210 -17.46 9.68 -3.61
N GLY A 211 -18.06 9.38 -2.46
CA GLY A 211 -17.36 9.29 -1.16
C GLY A 211 -16.94 7.85 -0.77
N TYR A 212 -16.88 6.90 -1.69
CA TYR A 212 -16.43 5.54 -1.38
C TYR A 212 -14.90 5.46 -1.26
N PRO A 213 -14.35 4.57 -0.41
CA PRO A 213 -12.93 4.29 -0.36
C PRO A 213 -12.41 3.78 -1.70
N LEU A 214 -11.19 4.21 -2.05
CA LEU A 214 -10.54 3.84 -3.28
C LEU A 214 -9.36 2.90 -3.01
N HIS A 215 -9.32 1.78 -3.74
CA HIS A 215 -8.22 0.84 -3.76
C HIS A 215 -7.34 1.15 -4.97
N VAL A 216 -6.16 1.69 -4.72
CA VAL A 216 -5.24 2.16 -5.76
C VAL A 216 -4.20 1.10 -6.11
N GLY A 217 -3.87 0.99 -7.37
CA GLY A 217 -2.82 0.09 -7.86
C GLY A 217 -2.69 0.14 -9.38
N MET A 218 -1.49 -0.11 -9.86
CA MET A 218 -1.22 -0.24 -11.29
C MET A 218 -1.39 -1.70 -11.75
N THR A 219 -1.51 -1.91 -13.06
CA THR A 219 -1.58 -3.24 -13.67
C THR A 219 -0.68 -3.29 -14.90
N ALA A 220 -0.27 -4.48 -15.33
CA ALA A 220 0.59 -4.68 -16.49
C ALA A 220 1.90 -3.85 -16.41
N THR A 221 2.59 -3.92 -15.29
CA THR A 221 3.69 -3.01 -14.96
C THR A 221 5.05 -3.38 -15.56
N GLY A 222 5.21 -4.58 -16.13
CA GLY A 222 6.48 -5.06 -16.72
C GLY A 222 7.38 -5.81 -15.76
N LEU A 223 8.69 -5.79 -16.00
CA LEU A 223 9.71 -6.41 -15.15
C LEU A 223 9.74 -5.79 -13.76
N PRO A 224 10.37 -6.41 -12.74
CA PRO A 224 10.33 -5.92 -11.36
C PRO A 224 10.71 -4.46 -11.20
N LEU A 225 11.81 -4.00 -11.81
CA LEU A 225 12.22 -2.60 -11.73
C LEU A 225 11.21 -1.65 -12.38
N ASP A 226 10.73 -1.98 -13.59
CA ASP A 226 9.67 -1.21 -14.26
C ASP A 226 8.41 -1.14 -13.41
N GLY A 227 8.05 -2.28 -12.82
CA GLY A 227 6.89 -2.42 -11.94
C GLY A 227 6.99 -1.55 -10.69
N ILE A 228 8.16 -1.49 -10.06
CA ILE A 228 8.43 -0.62 -8.91
C ILE A 228 8.28 0.83 -9.32
N VAL A 229 8.96 1.26 -10.40
CA VAL A 229 8.93 2.65 -10.86
C VAL A 229 7.51 3.07 -11.23
N LYS A 230 6.83 2.33 -12.11
CA LYS A 230 5.47 2.66 -12.57
C LYS A 230 4.46 2.67 -11.42
N SER A 231 4.54 1.70 -10.51
CA SER A 231 3.66 1.65 -9.34
C SER A 231 3.94 2.80 -8.39
N SER A 232 5.20 3.11 -8.11
CA SER A 232 5.58 4.20 -7.19
C SER A 232 5.16 5.57 -7.75
N VAL A 233 5.34 5.81 -9.05
CA VAL A 233 4.89 7.05 -9.69
C VAL A 233 3.37 7.16 -9.66
N GLY A 234 2.65 6.17 -10.19
CA GLY A 234 1.19 6.28 -10.34
C GLY A 234 0.45 6.28 -9.00
N ILE A 235 0.82 5.38 -8.07
CA ILE A 235 0.23 5.35 -6.72
C ILE A 235 0.69 6.56 -5.91
N GLY A 236 1.97 6.96 -6.04
CA GLY A 236 2.54 8.10 -5.32
C GLY A 236 1.82 9.40 -5.65
N ILE A 237 1.57 9.68 -6.94
CA ILE A 237 0.81 10.87 -7.38
C ILE A 237 -0.60 10.86 -6.78
N LEU A 238 -1.31 9.73 -6.84
CA LEU A 238 -2.65 9.63 -6.28
C LEU A 238 -2.67 9.82 -4.76
N LEU A 239 -1.75 9.17 -4.04
CA LEU A 239 -1.62 9.33 -2.59
C LEU A 239 -1.26 10.77 -2.21
N PHE A 240 -0.36 11.43 -2.95
CA PHE A 240 0.02 12.82 -2.73
C PHE A 240 -1.17 13.78 -2.92
N ARG A 241 -2.09 13.46 -3.84
CA ARG A 241 -3.38 14.16 -4.04
C ARG A 241 -4.46 13.74 -3.03
N GLY A 242 -4.13 12.97 -2.00
CA GLY A 242 -5.06 12.50 -0.98
C GLY A 242 -5.99 11.37 -1.42
N ILE A 243 -5.73 10.74 -2.58
CA ILE A 243 -6.55 9.69 -3.17
C ILE A 243 -5.93 8.32 -2.89
N GLY A 244 -6.63 7.46 -2.16
CA GLY A 244 -6.21 6.09 -1.87
C GLY A 244 -6.40 5.72 -0.40
N ASP A 245 -7.22 4.70 -0.17
CA ASP A 245 -7.52 4.18 1.17
C ASP A 245 -6.91 2.79 1.38
N THR A 246 -6.69 2.07 0.29
CA THR A 246 -5.87 0.86 0.24
C THR A 246 -5.02 0.87 -1.02
N ILE A 247 -3.82 0.28 -0.96
CA ILE A 247 -2.92 0.19 -2.11
C ILE A 247 -2.49 -1.24 -2.38
N ARG A 248 -2.19 -1.55 -3.65
CA ARG A 248 -1.51 -2.77 -4.04
C ARG A 248 -0.47 -2.48 -5.11
N ILE A 249 0.78 -2.74 -4.78
CA ILE A 249 1.88 -2.83 -5.75
C ILE A 249 1.71 -4.14 -6.53
N SER A 250 1.95 -4.14 -7.82
CA SER A 250 1.89 -5.33 -8.68
C SER A 250 3.24 -5.56 -9.32
N LEU A 251 3.89 -6.68 -8.99
CA LEU A 251 5.22 -7.04 -9.50
C LEU A 251 5.22 -8.47 -10.05
N LEU A 252 6.02 -8.68 -11.08
CA LEU A 252 6.41 -10.01 -11.52
C LEU A 252 7.57 -10.51 -10.65
N ASP A 253 7.30 -10.67 -9.35
CA ASP A 253 8.27 -11.03 -8.30
C ASP A 253 7.52 -11.69 -7.14
N GLU A 254 8.24 -12.07 -6.07
CA GLU A 254 7.63 -12.58 -4.85
C GLU A 254 6.66 -11.55 -4.24
N PRO A 255 5.48 -11.99 -3.74
CA PRO A 255 4.49 -11.07 -3.16
C PRO A 255 5.01 -10.24 -1.97
N ARG A 256 6.05 -10.72 -1.27
CA ARG A 256 6.71 -9.96 -0.19
C ARG A 256 7.33 -8.65 -0.69
N GLN A 257 7.88 -8.64 -1.91
CA GLN A 257 8.44 -7.42 -2.52
C GLN A 257 7.35 -6.38 -2.79
N GLU A 258 6.15 -6.82 -3.19
CA GLU A 258 5.00 -5.91 -3.33
C GLU A 258 4.70 -5.18 -2.01
N VAL A 259 4.74 -5.91 -0.88
CA VAL A 259 4.51 -5.34 0.46
C VAL A 259 5.64 -4.39 0.87
N ALA A 260 6.89 -4.76 0.62
CA ALA A 260 8.05 -3.93 0.95
C ALA A 260 7.99 -2.59 0.21
N VAL A 261 7.78 -2.61 -1.11
CA VAL A 261 7.64 -1.40 -1.93
C VAL A 261 6.46 -0.53 -1.46
N ALA A 262 5.32 -1.15 -1.13
CA ALA A 262 4.16 -0.42 -0.60
C ALA A 262 4.47 0.29 0.73
N LYS A 263 5.20 -0.36 1.63
CA LYS A 263 5.63 0.21 2.92
C LYS A 263 6.60 1.36 2.71
N PHE A 264 7.60 1.21 1.83
CA PHE A 264 8.54 2.28 1.51
C PHE A 264 7.82 3.49 0.92
N LEU A 265 6.91 3.27 -0.04
CA LEU A 265 6.13 4.35 -0.64
C LEU A 265 5.30 5.12 0.40
N LEU A 266 4.59 4.42 1.29
CA LEU A 266 3.78 5.04 2.33
C LEU A 266 4.63 5.77 3.38
N ASN A 267 5.80 5.24 3.70
CA ASN A 267 6.76 5.86 4.62
C ASN A 267 7.35 7.14 4.00
N SER A 268 7.79 7.08 2.75
CA SER A 268 8.36 8.23 2.01
C SER A 268 7.37 9.40 1.86
N LEU A 269 6.07 9.10 1.82
CA LEU A 269 5.02 10.11 1.78
C LEU A 269 4.55 10.56 3.20
N GLY A 270 5.12 10.04 4.27
CA GLY A 270 4.69 10.33 5.64
C GLY A 270 3.27 9.86 5.99
N LEU A 271 2.67 8.98 5.16
CA LEU A 271 1.30 8.48 5.35
C LEU A 271 1.20 7.34 6.36
N ARG A 272 2.25 6.54 6.50
CA ARG A 272 2.40 5.50 7.53
C ARG A 272 3.87 5.35 7.91
N ASN A 273 4.10 4.98 9.16
CA ASN A 273 5.43 4.64 9.66
C ASN A 273 5.48 3.14 9.99
N PHE A 274 6.42 2.42 9.37
CA PHE A 274 6.58 0.97 9.54
C PHE A 274 7.84 0.59 10.30
N GLY A 275 8.68 1.56 10.66
CA GLY A 275 9.95 1.34 11.36
C GLY A 275 10.86 2.55 11.22
N PRO A 276 12.12 2.46 11.67
CA PRO A 276 13.08 3.53 11.47
C PRO A 276 13.33 3.75 9.97
N GLU A 277 13.52 5.01 9.61
CA GLU A 277 13.94 5.39 8.25
C GLU A 277 15.47 5.31 8.16
N LEU A 278 15.96 4.47 7.25
CA LEU A 278 17.40 4.38 6.99
C LEU A 278 17.76 5.33 5.84
N ILE A 279 18.68 6.25 6.12
CA ILE A 279 19.20 7.23 5.14
C ILE A 279 20.64 6.82 4.82
N CYS A 280 20.92 6.58 3.54
CA CYS A 280 22.27 6.28 3.07
C CYS A 280 22.65 7.25 1.95
N CYS A 281 23.90 7.73 1.95
CA CYS A 281 24.40 8.46 0.80
C CYS A 281 24.65 7.51 -0.38
N PRO A 282 24.62 7.99 -1.63
CA PRO A 282 24.79 7.13 -2.82
C PRO A 282 26.22 6.62 -3.02
N ALA A 283 27.12 6.85 -2.09
CA ALA A 283 28.54 6.51 -2.12
C ALA A 283 29.27 7.05 -3.37
N CYS A 284 30.09 8.06 -3.19
CA CYS A 284 30.93 8.63 -4.25
C CYS A 284 32.40 8.19 -4.07
N GLY A 285 33.31 8.74 -4.89
CA GLY A 285 34.74 8.45 -4.80
C GLY A 285 35.41 8.77 -3.45
N ARG A 286 34.72 9.46 -2.54
CA ARG A 286 35.17 9.69 -1.15
C ARG A 286 34.80 8.59 -0.17
N CYS A 287 34.02 7.60 -0.61
CA CYS A 287 33.61 6.48 0.25
C CYS A 287 34.76 5.48 0.42
N GLU A 288 35.24 5.31 1.65
CA GLU A 288 36.36 4.45 1.98
C GLU A 288 35.96 3.07 2.51
N VAL A 289 34.67 2.78 2.54
CA VAL A 289 34.10 1.54 3.07
C VAL A 289 33.08 0.95 2.11
N ASP A 290 32.79 -0.35 2.21
CA ASP A 290 31.66 -0.97 1.53
C ASP A 290 30.36 -0.58 2.26
N LEU A 291 29.86 0.63 1.90
CA LEU A 291 28.69 1.21 2.54
C LEU A 291 27.42 0.37 2.28
N LEU A 292 27.31 -0.21 1.07
CA LEU A 292 26.16 -1.06 0.73
C LEU A 292 26.06 -2.25 1.66
N LYS A 293 27.18 -2.98 1.84
CA LYS A 293 27.24 -4.14 2.73
C LYS A 293 26.97 -3.78 4.20
N LYS A 294 27.46 -2.61 4.65
CA LYS A 294 27.18 -2.11 6.01
C LYS A 294 25.71 -1.77 6.19
N ALA A 295 25.10 -1.10 5.21
CA ALA A 295 23.67 -0.74 5.22
C ALA A 295 22.78 -1.99 5.21
N GLN A 296 23.10 -2.99 4.38
CA GLN A 296 22.38 -4.27 4.33
C GLN A 296 22.43 -5.01 5.68
N ARG A 297 23.61 -5.13 6.27
CA ARG A 297 23.77 -5.74 7.60
C ARG A 297 23.00 -5.01 8.69
N PHE A 298 22.99 -3.68 8.63
CA PHE A 298 22.24 -2.88 9.57
C PHE A 298 20.73 -3.05 9.39
N GLN A 299 20.25 -3.12 8.15
CA GLN A 299 18.84 -3.42 7.86
C GLN A 299 18.44 -4.80 8.36
N GLU A 300 19.27 -5.83 8.10
CA GLU A 300 19.04 -7.19 8.61
C GLU A 300 18.98 -7.25 10.15
N TRP A 301 19.79 -6.43 10.81
CA TRP A 301 19.75 -6.31 12.26
C TRP A 301 18.46 -5.64 12.74
N LEU A 302 18.03 -4.56 12.08
CA LEU A 302 16.76 -3.89 12.37
C LEU A 302 15.56 -4.84 12.20
N ASP A 303 15.56 -5.65 11.16
CA ASP A 303 14.49 -6.60 10.85
C ASP A 303 14.40 -7.74 11.90
N LYS A 304 15.50 -8.06 12.56
CA LYS A 304 15.58 -9.09 13.62
C LYS A 304 15.27 -8.56 15.02
N LEU A 305 15.11 -7.25 15.19
CA LEU A 305 14.87 -6.67 16.52
C LEU A 305 13.50 -7.14 17.09
N PRO A 306 13.46 -7.53 18.37
CA PRO A 306 12.22 -7.83 19.06
C PRO A 306 11.25 -6.62 19.02
N GLY A 307 9.96 -6.89 18.95
CA GLY A 307 8.93 -5.85 18.79
C GLY A 307 9.00 -4.69 19.79
N ALA A 308 9.40 -4.96 21.05
CA ALA A 308 9.58 -3.93 22.07
C ALA A 308 10.77 -2.98 21.76
N GLN A 309 11.85 -3.50 21.17
CA GLN A 309 13.00 -2.68 20.77
C GLN A 309 12.74 -1.98 19.44
N SER A 310 12.14 -2.67 18.48
CA SER A 310 11.71 -2.09 17.21
C SER A 310 10.76 -0.92 17.42
N SER A 311 9.85 -1.01 18.38
CA SER A 311 8.89 0.08 18.68
C SER A 311 9.57 1.36 19.18
N LYS A 312 10.70 1.26 19.91
CA LYS A 312 11.48 2.43 20.37
C LYS A 312 12.18 3.14 19.22
N LEU A 313 12.52 2.42 18.16
CA LEU A 313 13.22 2.96 16.99
C LEU A 313 12.25 3.43 15.89
N LYS A 314 10.96 3.14 16.00
CA LYS A 314 9.97 3.28 14.94
C LYS A 314 9.93 4.66 14.27
N ASN A 315 10.21 5.71 15.01
CA ASN A 315 10.12 7.09 14.50
C ASN A 315 11.50 7.71 14.25
N LEU A 316 12.59 6.94 14.37
CA LEU A 316 13.92 7.48 14.18
C LEU A 316 14.34 7.48 12.70
N ARG A 317 15.02 8.55 12.31
CA ARG A 317 15.76 8.65 11.05
C ARG A 317 17.22 8.36 11.35
N ILE A 318 17.73 7.26 10.80
CA ILE A 318 19.07 6.77 11.06
C ILE A 318 19.91 6.89 9.79
N ALA A 319 21.06 7.56 9.87
CA ALA A 319 21.91 7.82 8.71
C ALA A 319 23.18 6.98 8.72
N LEU A 320 23.48 6.36 7.57
CA LEU A 320 24.75 5.69 7.30
C LEU A 320 25.43 6.41 6.14
N MET A 321 26.56 7.09 6.42
CA MET A 321 27.25 7.95 5.47
C MET A 321 28.64 7.43 5.13
N GLY A 322 28.97 7.37 3.84
CA GLY A 322 30.21 6.77 3.35
C GLY A 322 31.48 7.62 3.55
N CYS A 323 31.37 8.86 4.00
CA CYS A 323 32.51 9.69 4.32
C CYS A 323 32.19 10.70 5.43
N VAL A 324 33.23 11.19 6.11
CA VAL A 324 33.11 12.18 7.19
C VAL A 324 32.99 13.63 6.70
N VAL A 325 33.29 13.89 5.41
CA VAL A 325 33.34 15.24 4.85
C VAL A 325 31.94 15.84 4.74
N ASN A 326 31.05 15.17 4.04
CA ASN A 326 29.69 15.66 3.81
C ASN A 326 28.63 14.95 4.66
N GLY A 327 29.01 13.76 5.22
CA GLY A 327 28.06 12.88 5.90
C GLY A 327 27.21 13.56 6.99
N PRO A 328 27.82 14.23 7.98
CA PRO A 328 27.04 14.91 9.02
C PRO A 328 26.18 16.07 8.51
N GLY A 329 26.61 16.75 7.43
CA GLY A 329 25.88 17.84 6.79
C GLY A 329 24.67 17.36 5.99
N GLU A 330 24.86 16.34 5.15
CA GLU A 330 23.81 15.72 4.32
C GLU A 330 22.76 15.01 5.19
N ALA A 331 23.16 14.48 6.35
CA ALA A 331 22.27 13.79 7.28
C ALA A 331 21.88 14.65 8.51
N ARG A 332 21.90 15.98 8.39
CA ARG A 332 21.55 16.90 9.50
C ARG A 332 20.17 16.60 10.10
N GLU A 333 19.23 16.20 9.27
CA GLU A 333 17.86 15.87 9.67
C GLU A 333 17.72 14.47 10.32
N ALA A 334 18.77 13.66 10.31
CA ALA A 334 18.75 12.36 10.97
C ALA A 334 18.83 12.51 12.48
N ASP A 335 18.05 11.69 13.20
CA ASP A 335 18.11 11.65 14.66
C ASP A 335 19.44 11.11 15.17
N LEU A 336 19.96 10.08 14.49
CA LEU A 336 21.24 9.42 14.76
C LEU A 336 21.91 9.10 13.44
N GLY A 337 23.25 9.10 13.43
CA GLY A 337 23.97 8.64 12.25
C GLY A 337 25.42 8.33 12.53
N ILE A 338 26.03 7.65 11.56
CA ILE A 338 27.44 7.34 11.51
C ILE A 338 27.99 7.73 10.13
N ALA A 339 29.10 8.48 10.14
CA ALA A 339 29.87 8.76 8.94
C ALA A 339 31.16 7.95 8.98
N PHE A 340 31.33 7.05 8.02
CA PHE A 340 32.43 6.10 7.98
C PHE A 340 33.69 6.74 7.39
N SER A 341 34.84 6.33 7.90
CA SER A 341 36.15 6.42 7.26
C SER A 341 36.82 5.04 7.30
N ARG A 342 38.03 4.88 6.75
CA ARG A 342 38.68 3.59 6.61
C ARG A 342 38.81 2.79 7.93
N HIS A 343 39.07 3.47 9.04
CA HIS A 343 39.37 2.82 10.32
C HIS A 343 38.43 3.21 11.47
N LYS A 344 37.58 4.21 11.28
CA LYS A 344 36.68 4.72 12.32
C LYS A 344 35.39 5.28 11.76
N GLY A 345 34.35 5.26 12.58
CA GLY A 345 33.10 5.92 12.31
C GLY A 345 32.91 7.13 13.22
N VAL A 346 32.49 8.26 12.66
CA VAL A 346 32.11 9.45 13.43
C VAL A 346 30.59 9.39 13.68
N LEU A 347 30.25 9.30 14.96
CA LEU A 347 28.85 9.30 15.41
C LEU A 347 28.34 10.73 15.48
N PHE A 348 27.10 10.94 15.02
CA PHE A 348 26.43 12.23 15.12
C PHE A 348 24.95 12.08 15.49
N LYS A 349 24.42 13.12 16.12
CA LYS A 349 23.02 13.23 16.50
C LYS A 349 22.50 14.60 16.05
N LYS A 350 21.47 14.62 15.20
CA LYS A 350 20.90 15.87 14.62
C LYS A 350 22.00 16.79 14.07
N GLY A 351 22.89 16.24 13.25
CA GLY A 351 24.01 16.94 12.63
C GLY A 351 25.18 17.30 13.55
N ARG A 352 25.13 17.04 14.86
CA ARG A 352 26.21 17.34 15.82
C ARG A 352 27.01 16.07 16.11
N ILE A 353 28.31 16.16 15.96
CA ILE A 353 29.22 15.05 16.31
C ILE A 353 29.13 14.78 17.82
N CYS A 354 28.97 13.53 18.21
CA CYS A 354 28.86 13.11 19.60
C CYS A 354 29.88 12.03 20.00
N GLY A 355 30.68 11.52 19.06
CA GLY A 355 31.71 10.55 19.38
C GLY A 355 32.31 9.88 18.14
N THR A 356 33.27 8.96 18.40
CA THR A 356 33.88 8.10 17.37
C THR A 356 33.86 6.67 17.81
N VAL A 357 33.82 5.74 16.87
CA VAL A 357 33.96 4.28 17.10
C VAL A 357 34.98 3.71 16.16
N SER A 358 35.76 2.74 16.60
CA SER A 358 36.62 1.91 15.74
C SER A 358 35.77 0.96 14.93
N LEU A 359 36.18 0.65 13.67
CA LEU A 359 35.46 -0.22 12.75
C LEU A 359 36.14 -1.59 12.67
#